data_08eae6b7d3b180b64ae07363d2460e45
#
_entry.id   08eae6b7d3b180b64ae07363d2460e45
#
_cell.length_a   1.000
_cell.length_b   1.000
_cell.length_c   1.000
_cell.angle_alpha   90.00
_cell.angle_beta   90.00
_cell.angle_gamma   90.00
#
_symmetry.space_group_name_H-M   'P 1'
#
loop_
_entity.id
_entity.type
_entity.pdbx_description
1 polymer ?
#
loop_
_entity_poly.entity_id
_entity_poly.type
_entity_poly.pdbx_seq_one_letter_code
_entity_poly.pdbx_strand_id
1 'polypeptide(L)'
;MRKMAQKMIAIAVAMVIVLGMASVTQMDTLAASYSFEGEAHVQTYGDRAGVYRNNTLILGTTGQAKRLERIKIKFNNQTGYDGSIEYRVQNNQFAGTKGEAKRLEGIQIRLTGEIAKHYSIRYRVHIQTYGWSQGWQYDGALAGTEGEAKRLESLEVQLVPKSETMGLVYRVHRQTYGW
;
A
#
# COMPACT_ATOMS: atom_id res chain seq x y z
N MET A 1 -44.31 41.31 5.47
CA MET A 1 -43.57 40.86 4.28
C MET A 1 -42.06 40.87 4.47
N ARG A 2 -41.41 41.91 5.04
CA ARG A 2 -39.94 41.94 5.22
C ARG A 2 -39.36 40.80 6.13
N LYS A 3 -40.08 40.39 7.18
CA LYS A 3 -39.63 39.33 8.12
C LYS A 3 -39.70 37.92 7.52
N MET A 4 -40.56 37.65 6.54
CA MET A 4 -40.62 36.37 5.84
C MET A 4 -39.48 36.21 4.82
N ALA A 5 -39.11 37.25 4.11
CA ALA A 5 -38.01 37.25 3.17
C ALA A 5 -36.64 36.98 3.86
N GLN A 6 -36.44 37.57 5.04
CA GLN A 6 -35.22 37.31 5.82
C GLN A 6 -35.11 35.87 6.35
N LYS A 7 -36.23 35.22 6.71
CA LYS A 7 -36.24 33.81 7.12
C LYS A 7 -35.99 32.86 5.94
N MET A 8 -36.47 33.18 4.75
CA MET A 8 -36.22 32.38 3.56
C MET A 8 -34.76 32.48 3.09
N ILE A 9 -34.14 33.66 3.18
CA ILE A 9 -32.72 33.82 2.87
C ILE A 9 -31.81 33.06 3.87
N ALA A 10 -32.16 33.07 5.17
CA ALA A 10 -31.43 32.36 6.18
C ALA A 10 -31.49 30.82 6.00
N ILE A 11 -32.65 30.29 5.56
CA ILE A 11 -32.84 28.88 5.27
C ILE A 11 -32.07 28.48 3.99
N ALA A 12 -32.05 29.33 2.96
CA ALA A 12 -31.30 29.06 1.73
C ALA A 12 -29.79 29.08 1.94
N VAL A 13 -29.26 29.98 2.79
CA VAL A 13 -27.84 30.03 3.14
C VAL A 13 -27.45 28.85 4.01
N ALA A 14 -28.30 28.44 4.95
CA ALA A 14 -28.04 27.23 5.76
C ALA A 14 -28.06 25.93 4.92
N MET A 15 -28.95 25.87 3.90
CA MET A 15 -29.03 24.71 3.00
C MET A 15 -27.82 24.60 2.06
N VAL A 16 -27.27 25.73 1.61
CA VAL A 16 -26.03 25.74 0.78
C VAL A 16 -24.79 25.35 1.60
N ILE A 17 -24.73 25.73 2.88
CA ILE A 17 -23.62 25.34 3.78
C ILE A 17 -23.69 23.84 4.11
N VAL A 18 -24.90 23.29 4.30
CA VAL A 18 -25.09 21.84 4.55
C VAL A 18 -24.78 21.00 3.30
N LEU A 19 -25.15 21.47 2.11
CA LEU A 19 -24.78 20.80 0.84
C LEU A 19 -23.28 20.92 0.52
N GLY A 20 -22.64 22.01 0.90
CA GLY A 20 -21.18 22.17 0.75
C GLY A 20 -20.37 21.29 1.71
N MET A 21 -20.88 21.04 2.93
CA MET A 21 -20.22 20.14 3.88
C MET A 21 -20.45 18.65 3.54
N ALA A 22 -21.58 18.29 2.93
CA ALA A 22 -21.82 16.92 2.49
C ALA A 22 -20.89 16.49 1.34
N SER A 23 -20.46 17.42 0.50
CA SER A 23 -19.51 17.13 -0.59
C SER A 23 -18.05 17.00 -0.12
N VAL A 24 -17.68 17.61 1.01
CA VAL A 24 -16.34 17.46 1.60
C VAL A 24 -16.20 16.14 2.36
N THR A 25 -17.27 15.66 3.00
CA THR A 25 -17.24 14.37 3.71
C THR A 25 -17.24 13.16 2.78
N GLN A 26 -17.69 13.29 1.52
CA GLN A 26 -17.61 12.21 0.54
C GLN A 26 -16.21 12.04 -0.08
N MET A 27 -15.35 13.05 -0.03
CA MET A 27 -13.96 12.89 -0.48
C MET A 27 -13.07 12.19 0.54
N ASP A 28 -13.35 12.33 1.84
CA ASP A 28 -12.56 11.64 2.88
C ASP A 28 -12.88 10.15 3.03
N THR A 29 -14.07 9.69 2.61
CA THR A 29 -14.45 8.26 2.64
C THR A 29 -13.86 7.45 1.47
N LEU A 30 -13.39 8.09 0.41
CA LEU A 30 -12.69 7.41 -0.69
C LEU A 30 -11.22 7.06 -0.36
N ALA A 31 -10.64 7.65 0.69
CA ALA A 31 -9.25 7.42 1.07
C ALA A 31 -8.99 6.10 1.82
N ALA A 32 -10.02 5.37 2.23
CA ALA A 32 -9.90 4.15 3.05
C ALA A 32 -10.59 2.93 2.43
N SER A 33 -10.52 2.78 1.12
CA SER A 33 -11.22 1.71 0.40
C SER A 33 -10.44 0.40 0.30
N TYR A 34 -9.34 0.26 1.03
CA TYR A 34 -8.57 -0.98 1.09
C TYR A 34 -7.76 -1.11 2.37
N SER A 35 -7.44 -2.35 2.73
CA SER A 35 -6.46 -2.64 3.78
C SER A 35 -5.72 -3.95 3.50
N PHE A 36 -4.61 -4.14 4.19
CA PHE A 36 -3.89 -5.40 4.18
C PHE A 36 -3.85 -6.00 5.58
N GLU A 37 -4.02 -7.31 5.65
CA GLU A 37 -3.70 -8.13 6.80
C GLU A 37 -2.59 -9.10 6.41
N GLY A 38 -1.75 -9.50 7.34
CA GLY A 38 -0.69 -10.45 7.03
C GLY A 38 -0.15 -11.18 8.23
N GLU A 39 0.52 -12.28 7.96
CA GLU A 39 1.21 -13.12 8.92
C GLU A 39 2.55 -13.54 8.34
N ALA A 40 3.58 -13.59 9.16
CA ALA A 40 4.88 -14.12 8.79
C ALA A 40 5.37 -15.16 9.79
N HIS A 41 5.96 -16.26 9.30
CA HIS A 41 6.76 -17.15 10.13
C HIS A 41 8.18 -16.63 10.17
N VAL A 42 8.61 -16.23 11.37
CA VAL A 42 9.92 -15.65 11.62
C VAL A 42 10.76 -16.63 12.42
N GLN A 43 11.99 -16.86 12.00
CA GLN A 43 12.94 -17.73 12.66
C GLN A 43 12.97 -17.49 14.18
N THR A 44 12.81 -18.53 14.97
CA THR A 44 12.78 -18.56 16.44
C THR A 44 11.56 -17.87 17.09
N TYR A 45 10.86 -16.99 16.37
CA TYR A 45 9.70 -16.28 16.91
C TYR A 45 8.37 -16.94 16.54
N GLY A 46 8.37 -17.85 15.56
CA GLY A 46 7.16 -18.49 15.06
C GLY A 46 6.27 -17.55 14.24
N ASP A 47 4.98 -17.85 14.23
CA ASP A 47 4.00 -17.07 13.47
C ASP A 47 3.72 -15.73 14.16
N ARG A 48 3.84 -14.64 13.42
CA ARG A 48 3.65 -13.26 13.86
C ARG A 48 2.69 -12.53 12.93
N ALA A 49 1.68 -11.89 13.52
CA ALA A 49 0.82 -10.99 12.76
C ALA A 49 1.63 -9.79 12.23
N GLY A 50 1.28 -9.36 11.03
CA GLY A 50 1.79 -8.13 10.45
C GLY A 50 1.20 -6.90 11.13
N VAL A 51 1.88 -5.79 11.00
CA VAL A 51 1.42 -4.47 11.44
C VAL A 51 0.99 -3.67 10.22
N TYR A 52 -0.26 -3.21 10.20
CA TYR A 52 -0.75 -2.29 9.17
C TYR A 52 -0.86 -0.88 9.75
N ARG A 53 -0.09 0.05 9.21
CA ARG A 53 -0.09 1.46 9.61
C ARG A 53 0.35 2.36 8.45
N ASN A 54 -0.21 3.57 8.38
CA ASN A 54 0.12 4.54 7.32
C ASN A 54 0.06 3.91 5.92
N ASN A 55 -1.02 3.16 5.63
CA ASN A 55 -1.23 2.41 4.39
C ASN A 55 -0.13 1.38 4.04
N THR A 56 0.65 0.95 5.01
CA THR A 56 1.74 -0.03 4.84
C THR A 56 1.50 -1.26 5.69
N LEU A 57 1.49 -2.44 5.07
CA LEU A 57 1.63 -3.71 5.78
C LEU A 57 3.12 -3.99 5.98
N ILE A 58 3.50 -4.30 7.22
CA ILE A 58 4.86 -4.64 7.62
C ILE A 58 4.86 -6.07 8.18
N LEU A 59 5.68 -6.93 7.60
CA LEU A 59 5.88 -8.31 8.02
C LEU A 59 7.35 -8.55 8.38
N GLY A 60 7.61 -9.36 9.41
CA GLY A 60 8.97 -9.72 9.83
C GLY A 60 9.59 -8.74 10.81
N THR A 61 10.92 -8.74 10.86
CA THR A 61 11.71 -7.92 11.81
C THR A 61 12.88 -7.26 11.10
N THR A 62 13.26 -6.07 11.55
CA THR A 62 14.43 -5.35 11.05
C THR A 62 15.51 -5.28 12.13
N GLY A 63 16.78 -5.52 11.77
CA GLY A 63 17.92 -5.42 12.67
C GLY A 63 18.06 -6.55 13.71
N GLN A 64 17.26 -7.62 13.62
CA GLN A 64 17.28 -8.74 14.55
C GLN A 64 17.93 -10.00 13.95
N ALA A 65 18.41 -9.92 12.74
CA ALA A 65 19.03 -11.04 12.02
C ALA A 65 18.17 -12.33 11.97
N LYS A 66 16.84 -12.16 11.93
CA LYS A 66 15.87 -13.26 11.85
C LYS A 66 15.31 -13.36 10.44
N ARG A 67 15.34 -14.57 9.87
CA ARG A 67 14.83 -14.81 8.52
C ARG A 67 13.31 -14.92 8.49
N LEU A 68 12.71 -14.47 7.42
CA LEU A 68 11.37 -14.87 7.02
C LEU A 68 11.43 -16.25 6.38
N GLU A 69 10.53 -17.14 6.82
CA GLU A 69 10.40 -18.51 6.30
C GLU A 69 9.11 -18.70 5.51
N ARG A 70 8.05 -17.99 5.90
CA ARG A 70 6.74 -17.99 5.25
C ARG A 70 6.06 -16.66 5.45
N ILE A 71 5.27 -16.24 4.47
CA ILE A 71 4.36 -15.11 4.59
C ILE A 71 2.96 -15.47 4.10
N LYS A 72 1.97 -14.76 4.64
CA LYS A 72 0.59 -14.75 4.17
C LYS A 72 0.13 -13.31 4.13
N ILE A 73 -0.46 -12.89 3.01
CA ILE A 73 -1.00 -11.56 2.83
C ILE A 73 -2.45 -11.70 2.40
N LYS A 74 -3.33 -10.97 3.06
CA LYS A 74 -4.74 -10.82 2.70
C LYS A 74 -4.96 -9.38 2.29
N PHE A 75 -5.53 -9.18 1.13
CA PHE A 75 -5.93 -7.89 0.61
C PHE A 75 -7.43 -7.73 0.76
N ASN A 76 -7.85 -6.80 1.59
CA ASN A 76 -9.25 -6.44 1.77
C ASN A 76 -9.56 -5.31 0.79
N ASN A 77 -10.08 -5.68 -0.36
CA ASN A 77 -10.38 -4.76 -1.46
C ASN A 77 -11.80 -4.19 -1.31
N GLN A 78 -11.90 -2.91 -1.10
CA GLN A 78 -13.15 -2.13 -1.06
C GLN A 78 -13.07 -0.92 -2.01
N THR A 79 -12.19 -0.97 -3.02
CA THR A 79 -11.95 0.14 -3.95
C THR A 79 -13.07 0.33 -4.97
N GLY A 80 -14.01 -0.60 -5.08
CA GLY A 80 -15.02 -0.63 -6.13
C GLY A 80 -14.54 -1.25 -7.46
N TYR A 81 -13.26 -1.60 -7.58
CA TYR A 81 -12.71 -2.31 -8.73
C TYR A 81 -12.45 -3.77 -8.38
N ASP A 82 -12.90 -4.69 -9.21
CA ASP A 82 -12.65 -6.11 -9.00
C ASP A 82 -11.17 -6.44 -9.15
N GLY A 83 -10.70 -7.36 -8.31
CA GLY A 83 -9.35 -7.87 -8.37
C GLY A 83 -8.76 -8.26 -7.02
N SER A 84 -7.58 -8.81 -7.08
CA SER A 84 -6.86 -9.32 -5.91
C SER A 84 -5.35 -9.15 -6.07
N ILE A 85 -4.59 -9.67 -5.11
CA ILE A 85 -3.14 -9.78 -5.20
C ILE A 85 -2.74 -11.22 -5.49
N GLU A 86 -1.70 -11.38 -6.30
CA GLU A 86 -0.92 -12.60 -6.41
C GLU A 86 0.50 -12.33 -5.93
N TYR A 87 1.09 -13.26 -5.20
CA TYR A 87 2.48 -13.17 -4.80
C TYR A 87 3.18 -14.53 -4.94
N ARG A 88 4.44 -14.47 -5.36
CA ARG A 88 5.32 -15.63 -5.49
C ARG A 88 6.56 -15.41 -4.64
N VAL A 89 6.95 -16.46 -3.97
CA VAL A 89 8.28 -16.54 -3.37
C VAL A 89 9.14 -17.34 -4.34
N GLN A 90 10.40 -16.99 -4.44
CA GLN A 90 11.32 -17.69 -5.30
C GLN A 90 11.28 -19.20 -5.08
N ASN A 91 11.23 -19.96 -6.18
CA ASN A 91 11.01 -21.39 -6.36
C ASN A 91 9.59 -21.81 -6.77
N ASN A 92 8.79 -20.92 -7.34
CA ASN A 92 7.42 -21.20 -7.85
C ASN A 92 6.43 -21.74 -6.80
N GLN A 93 6.76 -21.66 -5.52
CA GLN A 93 5.89 -22.09 -4.43
C GLN A 93 5.32 -20.88 -3.69
N PHE A 94 4.03 -20.94 -3.40
CA PHE A 94 3.35 -19.90 -2.64
C PHE A 94 3.90 -19.83 -1.22
N ALA A 95 4.35 -18.65 -0.81
CA ALA A 95 4.48 -18.23 0.58
C ALA A 95 5.57 -18.87 1.44
N GLY A 96 6.46 -19.71 0.92
CA GLY A 96 7.53 -20.32 1.71
C GLY A 96 7.08 -21.55 2.51
N THR A 97 7.95 -22.04 3.39
CA THR A 97 7.75 -23.25 4.17
C THR A 97 7.70 -22.96 5.67
N LYS A 98 7.03 -23.80 6.44
CA LYS A 98 7.00 -23.70 7.90
C LYS A 98 7.77 -24.88 8.51
N GLY A 99 8.72 -24.57 9.40
CA GLY A 99 9.46 -25.58 10.13
C GLY A 99 10.57 -26.31 9.35
N GLU A 100 10.82 -25.93 8.10
CA GLU A 100 11.86 -26.52 7.26
C GLU A 100 13.19 -25.74 7.30
N ALA A 101 13.25 -24.70 8.11
CA ALA A 101 14.42 -23.81 8.21
C ALA A 101 14.89 -23.22 6.88
N LYS A 102 13.98 -23.18 5.86
CA LYS A 102 14.25 -22.57 4.56
C LYS A 102 13.95 -21.08 4.62
N ARG A 103 14.85 -20.27 4.08
CA ARG A 103 14.70 -18.81 4.02
C ARG A 103 13.97 -18.36 2.77
N LEU A 104 13.27 -17.26 2.86
CA LEU A 104 12.87 -16.50 1.69
C LEU A 104 14.06 -15.67 1.20
N GLU A 105 14.34 -15.68 -0.09
CA GLU A 105 15.41 -14.87 -0.71
C GLU A 105 14.87 -13.79 -1.61
N GLY A 106 13.70 -13.98 -2.21
CA GLY A 106 13.03 -12.98 -3.04
C GLY A 106 11.52 -13.15 -3.05
N ILE A 107 10.82 -12.08 -3.43
CA ILE A 107 9.38 -12.06 -3.56
C ILE A 107 8.97 -11.21 -4.77
N GLN A 108 7.91 -11.62 -5.43
CA GLN A 108 7.21 -10.87 -6.46
C GLN A 108 5.74 -10.75 -6.07
N ILE A 109 5.18 -9.55 -6.12
CA ILE A 109 3.76 -9.28 -5.81
C ILE A 109 3.16 -8.48 -6.95
N ARG A 110 1.98 -8.86 -7.44
CA ARG A 110 1.26 -8.12 -8.46
C ARG A 110 -0.23 -8.04 -8.15
N LEU A 111 -0.88 -7.04 -8.71
CA LEU A 111 -2.33 -6.95 -8.76
C LEU A 111 -2.87 -7.76 -9.92
N THR A 112 -4.09 -8.27 -9.75
CA THR A 112 -4.86 -8.94 -10.80
C THR A 112 -6.24 -8.31 -10.92
N GLY A 113 -6.88 -8.46 -12.09
CA GLY A 113 -8.21 -7.92 -12.35
C GLY A 113 -8.21 -6.42 -12.67
N GLU A 114 -9.38 -5.81 -12.58
CA GLU A 114 -9.61 -4.41 -12.96
C GLU A 114 -8.82 -3.43 -12.10
N ILE A 115 -8.63 -3.74 -10.81
CA ILE A 115 -7.87 -2.90 -9.89
C ILE A 115 -6.44 -2.61 -10.39
N ALA A 116 -5.84 -3.53 -11.14
CA ALA A 116 -4.49 -3.36 -11.69
C ALA A 116 -4.39 -2.21 -12.72
N LYS A 117 -5.51 -1.73 -13.26
CA LYS A 117 -5.53 -0.55 -14.15
C LYS A 117 -5.48 0.77 -13.37
N HIS A 118 -6.03 0.78 -12.17
CA HIS A 118 -6.22 1.99 -11.35
C HIS A 118 -5.17 2.13 -10.25
N TYR A 119 -4.56 1.02 -9.83
CA TYR A 119 -3.56 1.00 -8.75
C TYR A 119 -2.31 0.22 -9.17
N SER A 120 -1.19 0.57 -8.56
CA SER A 120 0.03 -0.23 -8.52
C SER A 120 0.23 -0.78 -7.10
N ILE A 121 0.74 -1.99 -7.00
CA ILE A 121 1.24 -2.51 -5.74
C ILE A 121 2.75 -2.28 -5.69
N ARG A 122 3.23 -1.66 -4.62
CA ARG A 122 4.67 -1.54 -4.39
C ARG A 122 5.07 -2.24 -3.10
N TYR A 123 6.27 -2.75 -3.11
CA TYR A 123 6.82 -3.47 -1.96
C TYR A 123 8.33 -3.35 -1.93
N ARG A 124 8.90 -3.47 -0.74
CA ARG A 124 10.34 -3.52 -0.53
C ARG A 124 10.67 -4.53 0.56
N VAL A 125 11.89 -5.01 0.54
CA VAL A 125 12.37 -6.02 1.48
C VAL A 125 13.65 -5.57 2.19
N HIS A 126 13.78 -5.96 3.45
CA HIS A 126 15.04 -5.88 4.17
C HIS A 126 15.80 -7.18 3.93
N ILE A 127 16.96 -7.06 3.29
CA ILE A 127 17.81 -8.19 2.88
C ILE A 127 18.99 -8.29 3.83
N GLN A 128 19.35 -9.49 4.22
CA GLN A 128 20.56 -9.74 4.99
C GLN A 128 21.77 -9.03 4.35
N THR A 129 22.52 -8.27 5.12
CA THR A 129 23.69 -7.49 4.71
C THR A 129 23.37 -6.25 3.88
N TYR A 130 22.34 -6.28 3.02
CA TYR A 130 22.00 -5.19 2.11
C TYR A 130 20.97 -4.19 2.68
N GLY A 131 20.23 -4.60 3.73
CA GLY A 131 19.17 -3.77 4.30
C GLY A 131 18.07 -3.47 3.28
N TRP A 132 17.64 -2.22 3.23
CA TRP A 132 16.61 -1.70 2.32
C TRP A 132 17.19 -1.15 1.00
N SER A 133 18.41 -1.49 0.63
CA SER A 133 19.15 -0.86 -0.47
C SER A 133 18.50 -0.98 -1.85
N GLN A 134 17.68 -2.01 -2.08
CA GLN A 134 16.94 -2.18 -3.34
C GLN A 134 15.84 -1.15 -3.56
N GLY A 135 15.34 -0.50 -2.49
CA GLY A 135 14.20 0.39 -2.56
C GLY A 135 12.87 -0.32 -2.91
N TRP A 136 11.91 0.46 -3.40
CA TRP A 136 10.58 -0.02 -3.75
C TRP A 136 10.57 -0.71 -5.12
N GLN A 137 10.02 -1.92 -5.14
CA GLN A 137 9.70 -2.68 -6.35
C GLN A 137 8.20 -2.57 -6.64
N TYR A 138 7.80 -2.73 -7.90
CA TYR A 138 6.42 -2.52 -8.35
C TYR A 138 5.92 -3.69 -9.20
N ASP A 139 4.64 -3.98 -9.08
CA ASP A 139 3.81 -4.73 -10.03
C ASP A 139 4.46 -6.01 -10.59
N GLY A 140 5.01 -6.85 -9.74
CA GLY A 140 5.63 -8.13 -10.12
C GLY A 140 7.14 -8.10 -10.30
N ALA A 141 7.81 -6.96 -10.11
CA ALA A 141 9.26 -6.91 -10.10
C ALA A 141 9.83 -7.67 -8.89
N LEU A 142 10.99 -8.30 -9.04
CA LEU A 142 11.63 -9.03 -7.95
C LEU A 142 12.15 -8.08 -6.87
N ALA A 143 11.71 -8.30 -5.64
CA ALA A 143 12.31 -7.74 -4.43
C ALA A 143 13.07 -8.83 -3.68
N GLY A 144 14.34 -8.61 -3.41
CA GLY A 144 15.24 -9.61 -2.84
C GLY A 144 16.34 -10.03 -3.81
N THR A 145 16.92 -11.19 -3.56
CA THR A 145 18.00 -11.75 -4.36
C THR A 145 17.63 -13.13 -4.90
N GLU A 146 18.36 -13.58 -5.91
CA GLU A 146 18.21 -14.89 -6.51
C GLU A 146 19.56 -15.62 -6.49
N GLY A 147 19.62 -16.74 -5.77
CA GLY A 147 20.84 -17.58 -5.70
C GLY A 147 22.00 -17.02 -4.87
N GLU A 148 21.81 -15.88 -4.19
CA GLU A 148 22.85 -15.24 -3.37
C GLU A 148 22.88 -15.74 -1.92
N ALA A 149 21.97 -16.62 -1.56
CA ALA A 149 21.82 -17.13 -0.19
C ALA A 149 21.58 -16.02 0.86
N LYS A 150 21.00 -14.87 0.43
CA LYS A 150 20.64 -13.74 1.30
C LYS A 150 19.18 -13.86 1.74
N ARG A 151 18.95 -13.94 3.04
CA ARG A 151 17.59 -14.04 3.59
C ARG A 151 16.85 -12.72 3.55
N LEU A 152 15.55 -12.78 3.37
CA LEU A 152 14.66 -11.67 3.71
C LEU A 152 14.42 -11.65 5.22
N GLU A 153 14.42 -10.46 5.81
CA GLU A 153 14.20 -10.23 7.23
C GLU A 153 12.89 -9.46 7.49
N SER A 154 12.51 -8.58 6.57
CA SER A 154 11.26 -7.83 6.61
C SER A 154 10.73 -7.57 5.21
N LEU A 155 9.41 -7.40 5.10
CA LEU A 155 8.68 -7.02 3.90
C LEU A 155 7.72 -5.88 4.24
N GLU A 156 7.71 -4.84 3.41
CA GLU A 156 6.70 -3.79 3.42
C GLU A 156 5.91 -3.79 2.12
N VAL A 157 4.58 -3.63 2.21
CA VAL A 157 3.66 -3.65 1.06
C VAL A 157 2.71 -2.46 1.15
N GLN A 158 2.51 -1.78 0.01
CA GLN A 158 1.58 -0.67 -0.13
C GLN A 158 0.82 -0.76 -1.46
N LEU A 159 -0.41 -0.28 -1.47
CA LEU A 159 -1.15 0.02 -2.68
C LEU A 159 -1.01 1.52 -2.99
N VAL A 160 -0.76 1.85 -4.25
CA VAL A 160 -0.57 3.23 -4.71
C VAL A 160 -1.51 3.50 -5.87
N PRO A 161 -2.37 4.53 -5.82
CA PRO A 161 -3.17 4.92 -6.97
C PRO A 161 -2.26 5.21 -8.16
N LYS A 162 -2.58 4.68 -9.33
CA LYS A 162 -2.03 5.18 -10.58
C LYS A 162 -2.69 6.54 -10.78
N SER A 163 -1.92 7.61 -10.85
CA SER A 163 -2.47 8.91 -11.19
C SER A 163 -3.15 8.75 -12.56
N GLU A 164 -4.47 8.74 -12.57
CA GLU A 164 -5.19 9.12 -13.77
C GLU A 164 -4.63 10.49 -14.13
N THR A 165 -4.23 10.66 -15.36
CA THR A 165 -3.48 11.81 -15.88
C THR A 165 -4.23 13.12 -15.71
N MET A 166 -4.48 13.55 -14.51
CA MET A 166 -4.61 14.95 -14.17
C MET A 166 -3.22 15.44 -13.78
N GLY A 167 -2.39 15.57 -14.79
CA GLY A 167 -1.08 16.18 -14.63
C GLY A 167 -1.26 17.61 -14.21
N LEU A 168 -1.23 17.87 -12.92
CA LEU A 168 -1.07 19.23 -12.42
C LEU A 168 0.35 19.67 -12.81
N VAL A 169 0.49 20.24 -14.01
CA VAL A 169 1.72 20.91 -14.41
C VAL A 169 1.67 22.31 -13.81
N TYR A 170 2.42 22.54 -12.76
CA TYR A 170 2.62 23.89 -12.26
C TYR A 170 3.99 24.40 -12.65
N ARG A 171 4.07 25.68 -13.00
CA ARG A 171 5.35 26.41 -13.16
C ARG A 171 5.40 27.48 -12.08
N VAL A 172 6.59 27.67 -11.53
CA VAL A 172 6.83 28.73 -10.57
C VAL A 172 7.73 29.77 -11.23
N HIS A 173 7.22 30.98 -11.37
CA HIS A 173 8.03 32.13 -11.79
C HIS A 173 8.85 32.61 -10.58
N ARG A 174 10.18 32.59 -10.70
CA ARG A 174 11.07 33.15 -9.68
C ARG A 174 11.57 34.51 -10.13
N GLN A 175 11.54 35.48 -9.26
CA GLN A 175 11.85 36.89 -9.53
C GLN A 175 13.16 37.14 -10.31
N THR A 176 14.15 36.26 -10.17
CA THR A 176 15.47 36.43 -10.79
C THR A 176 15.75 35.44 -11.92
N TYR A 177 14.94 34.38 -12.09
CA TYR A 177 15.25 33.28 -13.00
C TYR A 177 14.14 32.99 -14.04
N GLY A 178 13.04 33.74 -14.02
CA GLY A 178 11.91 33.54 -14.95
C GLY A 178 11.17 32.22 -14.77
N TRP A 179 10.56 31.74 -15.86
CA TRP A 179 9.79 30.47 -15.92
C TRP A 179 10.69 29.27 -16.11
#